data_b9a08773b6637ad812c6e904a508db16
#
_entry.id   b9a08773b6637ad812c6e904a508db16
#
_cell.length_a   1.000
_cell.length_b   1.000
_cell.length_c   1.000
_cell.angle_alpha   90.00
_cell.angle_beta   90.00
_cell.angle_gamma   90.00
#
_symmetry.space_group_name_H-M   'P 1'
#
loop_
_entity.id
_entity.type
_entity.pdbx_description
1 polymer ?
#
loop_
_entity_poly.entity_id
_entity_poly.type
_entity_poly.pdbx_seq_one_letter_code
_entity_poly.pdbx_strand_id
1 'polypeptide(L)'
;MDLLDRIFTRIGASDNLSRGQSTFMVEMSETANILHHASGNSLVILDEIGRGTSTFDGLSLAWSIVEHLHQQLGAKTLFATHYHELTELGNRLPRVFNLNVAMREYNDAVVFLRQIVEGAADQSYGIQVARLAGVPQPVLDRAKEILANLEEADLTAADGRQGDINPKAERKKLRDITPSPQLDLFG
;
A
#
# COMPACT_ATOMS: atom_id res chain seq x y z
N MET A 1 -31.97 -0.05 6.01
CA MET A 1 -30.69 0.05 6.73
C MET A 1 -30.36 -1.35 7.18
N ASP A 2 -29.32 -1.98 6.62
CA ASP A 2 -28.97 -3.35 7.01
C ASP A 2 -28.42 -3.33 8.43
N LEU A 3 -28.87 -4.27 9.25
CA LEU A 3 -28.32 -4.45 10.59
C LEU A 3 -26.98 -5.16 10.48
N LEU A 4 -25.94 -4.60 11.11
CA LEU A 4 -24.66 -5.27 11.25
C LEU A 4 -24.69 -6.18 12.47
N ASP A 5 -24.10 -7.37 12.35
CA ASP A 5 -23.93 -8.28 13.48
C ASP A 5 -22.69 -7.93 14.31
N ARG A 6 -21.60 -7.53 13.63
CA ARG A 6 -20.32 -7.16 14.25
C ARG A 6 -19.58 -6.09 13.45
N ILE A 7 -18.71 -5.38 14.13
CA ILE A 7 -17.73 -4.47 13.55
C ILE A 7 -16.36 -4.95 13.97
N PHE A 8 -15.51 -5.25 12.98
CA PHE A 8 -14.11 -5.62 13.19
C PHE A 8 -13.22 -4.52 12.67
N THR A 9 -12.18 -4.20 13.42
CA THR A 9 -11.20 -3.19 13.01
C THR A 9 -9.80 -3.74 13.20
N ARG A 10 -8.94 -3.50 12.19
CA ARG A 10 -7.51 -3.65 12.28
C ARG A 10 -6.89 -2.36 11.76
N ILE A 11 -6.55 -1.45 12.67
CA ILE A 11 -6.06 -0.11 12.37
C ILE A 11 -4.76 0.11 13.14
N GLY A 12 -3.65 0.35 12.41
CA GLY A 12 -2.35 0.68 12.96
C GLY A 12 -1.74 -0.42 13.83
N ALA A 13 -0.42 -0.44 13.99
CA ALA A 13 0.25 -1.24 14.98
C ALA A 13 0.45 -0.42 16.25
N SER A 14 -0.18 -0.80 17.36
CA SER A 14 0.38 -0.45 18.66
C SER A 14 1.54 -1.40 18.90
N ASP A 15 2.77 -0.87 18.90
CA ASP A 15 3.97 -1.63 19.25
C ASP A 15 3.84 -2.16 20.68
N ASN A 16 3.37 -3.37 20.82
CA ASN A 16 3.36 -4.05 22.11
C ASN A 16 4.67 -4.81 22.30
N LEU A 17 5.79 -4.07 22.28
CA LEU A 17 7.15 -4.58 22.47
C LEU A 17 7.33 -5.37 23.77
N SER A 18 6.42 -5.21 24.73
CA SER A 18 6.47 -5.88 26.05
C SER A 18 6.24 -7.40 25.97
N ARG A 19 5.73 -7.95 24.87
CA ARG A 19 5.48 -9.40 24.72
C ARG A 19 6.44 -10.10 23.77
N GLY A 20 7.47 -9.43 23.23
CA GLY A 20 8.47 -10.04 22.34
C GLY A 20 7.90 -10.59 21.02
N GLN A 21 6.66 -10.26 20.66
CA GLN A 21 6.05 -10.63 19.39
C GLN A 21 6.38 -9.58 18.32
N SER A 22 6.68 -10.06 17.13
CA SER A 22 6.81 -9.19 15.95
C SER A 22 5.49 -8.45 15.72
N THR A 23 5.54 -7.15 15.37
CA THR A 23 4.36 -6.34 14.99
C THR A 23 3.57 -7.02 13.87
N PHE A 24 4.26 -7.66 12.93
CA PHE A 24 3.64 -8.44 11.86
C PHE A 24 2.89 -9.68 12.38
N MET A 25 3.40 -10.38 13.39
CA MET A 25 2.70 -11.52 14.00
C MET A 25 1.40 -11.06 14.69
N VAL A 26 1.42 -9.93 15.38
CA VAL A 26 0.22 -9.35 16.00
C VAL A 26 -0.80 -9.00 14.92
N GLU A 27 -0.37 -8.32 13.86
CA GLU A 27 -1.20 -7.98 12.71
C GLU A 27 -1.86 -9.21 12.10
N MET A 28 -1.10 -10.26 11.85
CA MET A 28 -1.63 -11.51 11.27
C MET A 28 -2.58 -12.23 12.21
N SER A 29 -2.32 -12.22 13.51
CA SER A 29 -3.22 -12.84 14.51
C SER A 29 -4.57 -12.11 14.60
N GLU A 30 -4.56 -10.78 14.57
CA GLU A 30 -5.78 -9.97 14.54
C GLU A 30 -6.56 -10.17 13.23
N THR A 31 -5.85 -10.17 12.10
CA THR A 31 -6.44 -10.43 10.78
C THR A 31 -7.05 -11.85 10.72
N ALA A 32 -6.36 -12.86 11.22
CA ALA A 32 -6.87 -14.22 11.30
C ALA A 32 -8.16 -14.30 12.14
N ASN A 33 -8.18 -13.61 13.29
CA ASN A 33 -9.39 -13.52 14.12
C ASN A 33 -10.57 -12.93 13.35
N ILE A 34 -10.35 -11.87 12.56
CA ILE A 34 -11.38 -11.27 11.72
C ILE A 34 -11.89 -12.27 10.69
N LEU A 35 -10.97 -12.90 9.93
CA LEU A 35 -11.33 -13.83 8.86
C LEU A 35 -12.08 -15.07 9.37
N HIS A 36 -11.82 -15.51 10.60
CA HIS A 36 -12.52 -16.65 11.21
C HIS A 36 -13.90 -16.30 11.79
N HIS A 37 -14.15 -15.04 12.14
CA HIS A 37 -15.37 -14.67 12.88
C HIS A 37 -16.28 -13.68 12.14
N ALA A 38 -15.82 -13.07 11.06
CA ALA A 38 -16.66 -12.18 10.25
C ALA A 38 -17.70 -12.99 9.44
N SER A 39 -18.84 -12.38 9.22
CA SER A 39 -19.94 -12.89 8.39
C SER A 39 -20.30 -11.90 7.29
N GLY A 40 -21.20 -12.28 6.38
CA GLY A 40 -21.73 -11.38 5.34
C GLY A 40 -22.46 -10.14 5.90
N ASN A 41 -22.85 -10.16 7.17
CA ASN A 41 -23.48 -9.03 7.86
C ASN A 41 -22.49 -8.20 8.69
N SER A 42 -21.21 -8.56 8.71
CA SER A 42 -20.20 -7.82 9.45
C SER A 42 -19.69 -6.60 8.64
N LEU A 43 -19.22 -5.58 9.36
CA LEU A 43 -18.39 -4.51 8.84
C LEU A 43 -16.94 -4.77 9.23
N VAL A 44 -16.06 -4.82 8.25
CA VAL A 44 -14.62 -5.03 8.43
C VAL A 44 -13.87 -3.76 8.00
N ILE A 45 -13.00 -3.23 8.86
CA ILE A 45 -12.16 -2.08 8.58
C ILE A 45 -10.70 -2.51 8.73
N LEU A 46 -9.96 -2.53 7.63
CA LEU A 46 -8.55 -2.89 7.57
C LEU A 46 -7.73 -1.70 7.10
N ASP A 47 -6.61 -1.47 7.77
CA ASP A 47 -5.72 -0.37 7.46
C ASP A 47 -4.28 -0.86 7.35
N GLU A 48 -3.69 -0.68 6.16
CA GLU A 48 -2.30 -0.99 5.79
C GLU A 48 -1.84 -2.41 6.13
N ILE A 49 -2.65 -3.42 5.81
CA ILE A 49 -2.27 -4.83 6.00
C ILE A 49 -1.05 -5.20 5.14
N GLY A 50 -0.09 -5.91 5.73
CA GLY A 50 1.12 -6.39 5.05
C GLY A 50 2.32 -5.45 5.15
N ARG A 51 2.21 -4.33 5.88
CA ARG A 51 3.31 -3.35 6.02
C ARG A 51 4.51 -3.88 6.83
N GLY A 52 4.31 -4.86 7.69
CA GLY A 52 5.32 -5.39 8.60
C GLY A 52 6.23 -6.49 8.02
N THR A 53 6.17 -6.76 6.71
CA THR A 53 6.96 -7.80 6.03
C THR A 53 7.54 -7.29 4.70
N SER A 54 8.10 -8.18 3.88
CA SER A 54 8.59 -7.80 2.55
C SER A 54 7.44 -7.34 1.65
N THR A 55 7.71 -6.44 0.71
CA THR A 55 6.68 -5.85 -0.18
C THR A 55 5.83 -6.91 -0.87
N PHE A 56 6.45 -7.93 -1.45
CA PHE A 56 5.72 -8.98 -2.17
C PHE A 56 4.92 -9.91 -1.27
N ASP A 57 5.45 -10.27 -0.09
CA ASP A 57 4.70 -11.07 0.89
C ASP A 57 3.49 -10.28 1.39
N GLY A 58 3.70 -8.99 1.73
CA GLY A 58 2.63 -8.10 2.18
C GLY A 58 1.54 -7.91 1.13
N LEU A 59 1.92 -7.61 -0.12
CA LEU A 59 1.01 -7.49 -1.24
C LEU A 59 0.21 -8.78 -1.50
N SER A 60 0.89 -9.94 -1.50
CA SER A 60 0.25 -11.24 -1.73
C SER A 60 -0.78 -11.56 -0.66
N LEU A 61 -0.45 -11.29 0.61
CA LEU A 61 -1.38 -11.47 1.73
C LEU A 61 -2.57 -10.51 1.63
N ALA A 62 -2.30 -9.23 1.41
CA ALA A 62 -3.35 -8.21 1.29
C ALA A 62 -4.32 -8.55 0.15
N TRP A 63 -3.81 -8.94 -1.01
CA TRP A 63 -4.61 -9.38 -2.16
C TRP A 63 -5.50 -10.56 -1.81
N SER A 64 -4.92 -11.63 -1.25
CA SER A 64 -5.67 -12.84 -0.88
C SER A 64 -6.72 -12.59 0.19
N ILE A 65 -6.44 -11.68 1.14
CA ILE A 65 -7.40 -11.27 2.17
C ILE A 65 -8.61 -10.56 1.55
N VAL A 66 -8.38 -9.63 0.60
CA VAL A 66 -9.49 -8.94 -0.08
C VAL A 66 -10.34 -9.94 -0.88
N GLU A 67 -9.72 -10.86 -1.63
CA GLU A 67 -10.44 -11.90 -2.36
C GLU A 67 -11.26 -12.78 -1.41
N HIS A 68 -10.69 -13.19 -0.28
CA HIS A 68 -11.41 -14.02 0.72
C HIS A 68 -12.60 -13.27 1.33
N LEU A 69 -12.41 -12.02 1.75
CA LEU A 69 -13.49 -11.17 2.27
C LEU A 69 -14.63 -10.99 1.27
N HIS A 70 -14.29 -10.83 -0.03
CA HIS A 70 -15.24 -10.64 -1.11
C HIS A 70 -15.96 -11.95 -1.49
N GLN A 71 -15.20 -13.03 -1.74
CA GLN A 71 -15.73 -14.25 -2.37
C GLN A 71 -16.31 -15.23 -1.35
N GLN A 72 -15.72 -15.34 -0.17
CA GLN A 72 -16.08 -16.34 0.83
C GLN A 72 -16.98 -15.76 1.91
N LEU A 73 -16.66 -14.58 2.44
CA LEU A 73 -17.40 -14.00 3.55
C LEU A 73 -18.51 -13.05 3.07
N GLY A 74 -18.29 -12.29 2.02
CA GLY A 74 -19.23 -11.27 1.54
C GLY A 74 -19.42 -10.11 2.51
N ALA A 75 -18.48 -9.90 3.44
CA ALA A 75 -18.53 -8.85 4.45
C ALA A 75 -18.43 -7.45 3.83
N LYS A 76 -19.11 -6.47 4.43
CA LYS A 76 -18.92 -5.07 4.08
C LYS A 76 -17.55 -4.63 4.55
N THR A 77 -16.68 -4.22 3.63
CA THR A 77 -15.27 -3.97 3.94
C THR A 77 -14.82 -2.59 3.49
N LEU A 78 -14.10 -1.89 4.37
CA LEU A 78 -13.27 -0.74 4.06
C LEU A 78 -11.81 -1.16 4.20
N PHE A 79 -11.04 -1.08 3.13
CA PHE A 79 -9.64 -1.49 3.09
C PHE A 79 -8.77 -0.32 2.64
N ALA A 80 -8.05 0.30 3.58
CA ALA A 80 -7.06 1.31 3.26
C ALA A 80 -5.71 0.62 2.98
N THR A 81 -5.03 1.02 1.92
CA THR A 81 -3.75 0.43 1.51
C THR A 81 -2.89 1.42 0.75
N HIS A 82 -1.59 1.20 0.78
CA HIS A 82 -0.59 1.87 -0.06
C HIS A 82 -0.16 1.02 -1.27
N TYR A 83 -0.68 -0.20 -1.41
CA TYR A 83 -0.40 -1.06 -2.56
C TYR A 83 -1.26 -0.65 -3.76
N HIS A 84 -0.66 0.01 -4.74
CA HIS A 84 -1.36 0.42 -5.97
C HIS A 84 -1.89 -0.77 -6.76
N GLU A 85 -1.20 -1.90 -6.72
CA GLU A 85 -1.58 -3.13 -7.42
C GLU A 85 -2.95 -3.65 -7.00
N LEU A 86 -3.37 -3.40 -5.75
CA LEU A 86 -4.69 -3.80 -5.26
C LEU A 86 -5.84 -3.06 -5.95
N THR A 87 -5.58 -1.94 -6.61
CA THR A 87 -6.59 -1.22 -7.39
C THR A 87 -7.14 -2.05 -8.56
N GLU A 88 -6.34 -3.00 -9.06
CA GLU A 88 -6.76 -3.95 -10.08
C GLU A 88 -7.95 -4.83 -9.66
N LEU A 89 -8.12 -5.05 -8.35
CA LEU A 89 -9.27 -5.80 -7.84
C LEU A 89 -10.60 -5.11 -8.12
N GLY A 90 -10.62 -3.77 -8.22
CA GLY A 90 -11.80 -3.02 -8.64
C GLY A 90 -12.25 -3.34 -10.07
N ASN A 91 -11.32 -3.75 -10.96
CA ASN A 91 -11.61 -4.15 -12.32
C ASN A 91 -12.00 -5.64 -12.43
N ARG A 92 -11.57 -6.47 -11.48
CA ARG A 92 -11.72 -7.93 -11.52
C ARG A 92 -12.88 -8.46 -10.70
N LEU A 93 -13.20 -7.81 -9.59
CA LEU A 93 -14.20 -8.27 -8.64
C LEU A 93 -15.43 -7.35 -8.67
N PRO A 94 -16.63 -7.88 -8.95
CA PRO A 94 -17.86 -7.10 -8.87
C PRO A 94 -18.08 -6.62 -7.43
N ARG A 95 -18.59 -5.40 -7.25
CA ARG A 95 -18.83 -4.78 -5.93
C ARG A 95 -17.56 -4.39 -5.15
N VAL A 96 -16.40 -4.39 -5.79
CA VAL A 96 -15.18 -3.74 -5.29
C VAL A 96 -15.04 -2.39 -5.98
N PHE A 97 -14.82 -1.33 -5.20
CA PHE A 97 -14.70 0.04 -5.69
C PHE A 97 -13.40 0.65 -5.19
N ASN A 98 -12.69 1.31 -6.08
CA ASN A 98 -11.53 2.09 -5.71
C ASN A 98 -11.97 3.49 -5.30
N LEU A 99 -11.44 3.94 -4.17
CA LEU A 99 -11.61 5.28 -3.66
C LEU A 99 -10.23 5.85 -3.31
N ASN A 100 -10.06 7.15 -3.48
CA ASN A 100 -8.84 7.82 -3.07
C ASN A 100 -9.12 9.11 -2.31
N VAL A 101 -8.10 9.63 -1.62
CA VAL A 101 -8.17 10.94 -0.95
C VAL A 101 -7.82 12.00 -1.97
N ALA A 102 -8.77 12.91 -2.23
CA ALA A 102 -8.55 13.99 -3.19
C ALA A 102 -7.41 14.91 -2.73
N MET A 103 -6.49 15.16 -3.63
CA MET A 103 -5.37 16.06 -3.46
C MET A 103 -5.34 17.08 -4.57
N ARG A 104 -4.79 18.27 -4.32
CA ARG A 104 -4.57 19.31 -5.32
C ARG A 104 -3.14 19.78 -5.23
N GLU A 105 -2.46 19.82 -6.37
CA GLU A 105 -1.19 20.54 -6.50
C GLU A 105 -1.45 22.03 -6.68
N TYR A 106 -0.74 22.84 -5.89
CA TYR A 106 -0.75 24.29 -6.01
C TYR A 106 0.64 24.84 -5.69
N ASN A 107 1.29 25.47 -6.69
CA ASN A 107 2.65 26.02 -6.56
C ASN A 107 3.67 25.03 -5.99
N ASP A 108 3.79 23.85 -6.59
CA ASP A 108 4.65 22.74 -6.12
C ASP A 108 4.35 22.22 -4.70
N ALA A 109 3.26 22.66 -4.08
CA ALA A 109 2.78 22.15 -2.81
C ALA A 109 1.57 21.24 -3.02
N VAL A 110 1.51 20.15 -2.25
CA VAL A 110 0.35 19.26 -2.23
C VAL A 110 -0.60 19.68 -1.10
N VAL A 111 -1.84 19.91 -1.45
CA VAL A 111 -2.91 20.22 -0.51
C VAL A 111 -3.86 19.04 -0.42
N PHE A 112 -3.96 18.44 0.76
CA PHE A 112 -4.94 17.39 1.03
C PHE A 112 -6.32 18.00 1.22
N LEU A 113 -7.24 17.70 0.31
CA LEU A 113 -8.61 18.24 0.36
C LEU A 113 -9.48 17.56 1.43
N ARG A 114 -9.02 16.44 2.00
CA ARG A 114 -9.74 15.61 2.98
C ARG A 114 -11.12 15.17 2.47
N GLN A 115 -11.21 14.91 1.19
CA GLN A 115 -12.40 14.40 0.52
C GLN A 115 -12.07 13.06 -0.09
N ILE A 116 -13.00 12.11 0.04
CA ILE A 116 -12.91 10.81 -0.63
C ILE A 116 -13.60 10.94 -1.98
N VAL A 117 -12.91 10.52 -3.04
CA VAL A 117 -13.42 10.52 -4.40
C VAL A 117 -13.30 9.14 -5.02
N GLU A 118 -14.13 8.85 -6.01
CA GLU A 118 -14.09 7.59 -6.76
C GLU A 118 -12.84 7.50 -7.63
N GLY A 119 -12.35 6.27 -7.83
CA GLY A 119 -11.18 5.95 -8.63
C GLY A 119 -9.95 5.63 -7.83
N ALA A 120 -8.93 5.09 -8.51
CA ALA A 120 -7.59 4.89 -7.97
C ALA A 120 -6.84 6.23 -7.92
N ALA A 121 -5.85 6.35 -7.04
CA ALA A 121 -4.92 7.48 -7.08
C ALA A 121 -3.97 7.31 -8.27
N ASP A 122 -3.83 8.35 -9.09
CA ASP A 122 -2.98 8.31 -10.28
C ASP A 122 -1.47 8.39 -9.97
N GLN A 123 -1.12 8.95 -8.80
CA GLN A 123 0.27 9.21 -8.40
C GLN A 123 0.46 9.04 -6.90
N SER A 124 1.71 8.74 -6.51
CA SER A 124 2.13 8.82 -5.11
C SER A 124 2.73 10.20 -4.84
N TYR A 125 2.44 10.75 -3.64
CA TYR A 125 2.91 12.08 -3.23
C TYR A 125 3.97 12.02 -2.11
N GLY A 126 4.64 10.87 -1.96
CA GLY A 126 5.60 10.63 -0.88
C GLY A 126 6.73 11.67 -0.84
N ILE A 127 7.31 12.01 -2.00
CA ILE A 127 8.41 13.00 -2.08
C ILE A 127 7.91 14.41 -1.76
N GLN A 128 6.68 14.77 -2.17
CA GLN A 128 6.07 16.05 -1.85
C GLN A 128 5.79 16.18 -0.35
N VAL A 129 5.28 15.11 0.27
CA VAL A 129 5.06 15.04 1.73
C VAL A 129 6.39 15.14 2.48
N ALA A 130 7.44 14.44 2.01
CA ALA A 130 8.79 14.54 2.59
C ALA A 130 9.33 15.97 2.53
N ARG A 131 9.08 16.71 1.44
CA ARG A 131 9.43 18.13 1.33
C ARG A 131 8.69 18.98 2.37
N LEU A 132 7.39 18.77 2.52
CA LEU A 132 6.59 19.47 3.52
C LEU A 132 7.04 19.17 4.96
N ALA A 133 7.55 17.96 5.19
CA ALA A 133 8.14 17.57 6.48
C ALA A 133 9.55 18.12 6.73
N GLY A 134 10.15 18.83 5.74
CA GLY A 134 11.45 19.47 5.88
C GLY A 134 12.64 18.56 5.59
N VAL A 135 12.47 17.48 4.83
CA VAL A 135 13.59 16.66 4.34
C VAL A 135 14.51 17.50 3.46
N PRO A 136 15.86 17.44 3.63
CA PRO A 136 16.81 18.26 2.89
C PRO A 136 16.68 18.10 1.37
N GLN A 137 16.81 19.22 0.63
CA GLN A 137 16.63 19.26 -0.81
C GLN A 137 17.48 18.24 -1.58
N PRO A 138 18.79 18.02 -1.28
CA PRO A 138 19.59 17.03 -1.99
C PRO A 138 19.03 15.59 -1.86
N VAL A 139 18.43 15.25 -0.72
CA VAL A 139 17.79 13.94 -0.52
C VAL A 139 16.54 13.81 -1.38
N LEU A 140 15.73 14.88 -1.46
CA LEU A 140 14.53 14.91 -2.29
C LEU A 140 14.86 14.81 -3.79
N ASP A 141 15.89 15.50 -4.23
CA ASP A 141 16.32 15.45 -5.63
C ASP A 141 16.83 14.05 -6.01
N ARG A 142 17.62 13.44 -5.13
CA ARG A 142 18.05 12.05 -5.33
C ARG A 142 16.90 11.05 -5.31
N ALA A 143 15.92 11.23 -4.41
CA ALA A 143 14.74 10.39 -4.37
C ALA A 143 13.92 10.46 -5.67
N LYS A 144 13.79 11.63 -6.28
CA LYS A 144 13.12 11.80 -7.58
C LYS A 144 13.84 11.06 -8.70
N GLU A 145 15.16 11.14 -8.77
CA GLU A 145 15.97 10.42 -9.77
C GLU A 145 15.78 8.90 -9.63
N ILE A 146 15.82 8.40 -8.38
CA ILE A 146 15.61 6.98 -8.10
C ILE A 146 14.20 6.54 -8.49
N LEU A 147 13.17 7.33 -8.12
CA LEU A 147 11.78 7.04 -8.46
C LEU A 147 11.59 6.96 -9.98
N ALA A 148 12.09 7.95 -10.74
CA ALA A 148 11.99 7.94 -12.19
C ALA A 148 12.62 6.69 -12.83
N ASN A 149 13.79 6.26 -12.33
CA ASN A 149 14.46 5.04 -12.81
C ASN A 149 13.64 3.76 -12.47
N LEU A 150 12.99 3.72 -11.32
CA LEU A 150 12.14 2.59 -10.93
C LEU A 150 10.87 2.51 -11.80
N GLU A 151 10.22 3.64 -12.04
CA GLU A 151 9.03 3.75 -12.90
C GLU A 151 9.35 3.38 -14.35
N GLU A 152 10.47 3.87 -14.92
CA GLU A 152 10.89 3.50 -16.26
C GLU A 152 11.18 1.99 -16.39
N ALA A 153 11.79 1.41 -15.36
CA ALA A 153 12.05 -0.02 -15.33
C ALA A 153 10.75 -0.85 -15.21
N ASP A 154 9.71 -0.34 -14.55
CA ASP A 154 8.40 -1.00 -14.50
C ASP A 154 7.66 -0.93 -15.83
N LEU A 155 7.69 0.21 -16.51
CA LEU A 155 7.11 0.38 -17.85
C LEU A 155 7.75 -0.58 -18.86
N THR A 156 9.08 -0.74 -18.82
CA THR A 156 9.79 -1.67 -19.73
C THR A 156 9.51 -3.15 -19.41
N ALA A 157 9.18 -3.48 -18.16
CA ALA A 157 8.78 -4.83 -17.75
C ALA A 157 7.34 -5.15 -18.13
N ALA A 158 6.45 -4.15 -18.10
CA ALA A 158 5.03 -4.30 -18.46
C ALA A 158 4.83 -4.51 -19.96
N ASP A 159 5.67 -3.90 -20.81
CA ASP A 159 5.59 -4.06 -22.28
C ASP A 159 6.04 -5.47 -22.77
N GLY A 160 6.65 -6.26 -21.91
CA GLY A 160 7.18 -7.59 -22.23
C GLY A 160 6.41 -8.79 -21.65
N ARG A 161 5.49 -8.64 -20.70
CA ARG A 161 4.81 -9.78 -20.05
C ARG A 161 3.47 -9.41 -19.42
N GLN A 162 2.46 -10.00 -19.91
CA GLN A 162 1.19 -10.20 -19.22
C GLN A 162 1.42 -11.20 -18.07
N GLY A 163 1.36 -10.73 -16.81
CA GLY A 163 0.87 -11.58 -15.73
C GLY A 163 1.79 -12.15 -14.66
N ASP A 164 3.12 -11.85 -14.58
CA ASP A 164 3.93 -12.36 -13.47
C ASP A 164 4.68 -11.25 -12.70
N ILE A 165 4.29 -11.05 -11.45
CA ILE A 165 5.07 -10.26 -10.47
C ILE A 165 6.39 -11.01 -10.23
N ASN A 166 7.51 -10.50 -10.74
CA ASN A 166 8.81 -11.15 -10.62
C ASN A 166 9.70 -10.48 -9.56
N PRO A 167 9.83 -11.07 -8.34
CA PRO A 167 10.66 -10.53 -7.26
C PRO A 167 12.15 -10.34 -7.63
N LYS A 168 12.64 -11.11 -8.62
CA LYS A 168 14.03 -11.00 -9.09
C LYS A 168 14.27 -9.75 -9.94
N ALA A 169 13.25 -9.24 -10.63
CA ALA A 169 13.34 -8.05 -11.45
C ALA A 169 13.53 -6.80 -10.59
N GLU A 170 12.79 -6.67 -9.48
CA GLU A 170 12.90 -5.53 -8.57
C GLU A 170 14.27 -5.45 -7.87
N ARG A 171 14.81 -6.59 -7.43
CA ARG A 171 16.17 -6.65 -6.87
C ARG A 171 17.25 -6.29 -7.90
N LYS A 172 17.03 -6.59 -9.17
CA LYS A 172 17.94 -6.21 -10.26
C LYS A 172 17.88 -4.70 -10.51
N LYS A 173 16.69 -4.11 -10.50
CA LYS A 173 16.46 -2.66 -10.66
C LYS A 173 17.22 -1.84 -9.62
N LEU A 174 17.21 -2.26 -8.36
CA LEU A 174 17.93 -1.60 -7.27
C LEU A 174 19.45 -1.75 -7.37
N ARG A 175 19.96 -2.82 -7.99
CA ARG A 175 21.41 -3.04 -8.21
C ARG A 175 22.00 -2.13 -9.30
N ASP A 176 21.18 -1.76 -10.29
CA ASP A 176 21.63 -0.98 -11.44
C ASP A 176 21.57 0.53 -11.18
N ILE A 177 21.10 0.97 -10.00
CA ILE A 177 21.12 2.36 -9.56
C ILE A 177 22.55 2.75 -9.18
N THR A 178 23.21 3.52 -10.03
CA THR A 178 24.56 4.02 -9.77
C THR A 178 24.57 4.95 -8.55
N PRO A 179 25.48 4.76 -7.58
CA PRO A 179 25.61 5.68 -6.45
C PRO A 179 25.91 7.10 -6.92
N SER A 180 25.30 8.09 -6.28
CA SER A 180 25.63 9.48 -6.55
C SER A 180 27.07 9.78 -6.12
N PRO A 181 27.87 10.52 -6.91
CA PRO A 181 29.24 10.91 -6.54
C PRO A 181 29.34 11.67 -5.19
N GLN A 182 28.23 12.19 -4.68
CA GLN A 182 28.17 12.91 -3.41
C GLN A 182 28.11 12.01 -2.17
N LEU A 183 27.93 10.68 -2.31
CA LEU A 183 27.92 9.75 -1.17
C LEU A 183 29.32 9.29 -0.74
N ASP A 184 30.39 9.65 -1.46
CA ASP A 184 31.79 9.37 -1.08
C ASP A 184 32.36 10.31 0.01
N LEU A 185 31.52 11.18 0.61
CA LEU A 185 31.96 12.13 1.64
C LEU A 185 32.03 11.52 3.08
N PHE A 186 31.76 10.22 3.21
CA PHE A 186 31.87 9.47 4.47
C PHE A 186 32.71 8.19 4.30
N GLY A 187 33.82 8.29 3.58
CA GLY A 187 34.88 7.27 3.53
C GLY A 187 35.75 7.30 4.78
#